data_bec9c39d757c15f8c4cc5cfad74d225f
#
_entry.id   bec9c39d757c15f8c4cc5cfad74d225f
#
_cell.length_a   1.000
_cell.length_b   1.000
_cell.length_c   1.000
_cell.angle_alpha   90.00
_cell.angle_beta   90.00
_cell.angle_gamma   90.00
#
_symmetry.space_group_name_H-M   'P 1'
#
loop_
_entity.id
_entity.type
_entity.pdbx_description
1 polymer ?
#
loop_
_entity_poly.entity_id
_entity_poly.type
_entity_poly.pdbx_seq_one_letter_code
_entity_poly.pdbx_strand_id
1 'polypeptide(L)'
;MSRRRRPEKREILPDPKFGDITLSKFMNNIMLDGKKSVAESIVYGALDVVETRLKKDPIGVFHEALNNVKPGIEVRSRRVGGATYQVPVEVRDVRAQALAIRWLITAARARSEKTMAARLSGELMDASQNRGNAVKKREDTHRMAEANRAFSHYRW
;
A
#
# COMPACT_ATOMS: atom_id res chain seq x y z
N MET A 1 -5.92 2.99 28.07
CA MET A 1 -4.60 2.69 27.49
C MET A 1 -3.50 3.08 28.46
N SER A 2 -2.52 2.21 28.70
CA SER A 2 -1.38 2.54 29.54
C SER A 2 -0.45 3.54 28.83
N ARG A 3 -0.11 4.63 29.50
CA ARG A 3 0.88 5.60 28.99
C ARG A 3 2.31 5.25 29.42
N ARG A 4 2.48 4.32 30.36
CA ARG A 4 3.77 3.95 30.94
C ARG A 4 4.56 2.94 30.09
N ARG A 5 3.87 2.12 29.31
CA ARG A 5 4.50 1.05 28.53
C ARG A 5 3.96 1.03 27.11
N ARG A 6 4.87 1.05 26.14
CA ARG A 6 4.54 0.74 24.75
C ARG A 6 4.87 -0.73 24.50
N PRO A 7 3.96 -1.52 23.89
CA PRO A 7 4.29 -2.89 23.52
C PRO A 7 5.45 -2.90 22.53
N GLU A 8 6.33 -3.87 22.65
CA GLU A 8 7.40 -4.09 21.70
C GLU A 8 6.81 -4.44 20.34
N LYS A 9 7.44 -3.94 19.28
CA LYS A 9 7.05 -4.29 17.91
C LYS A 9 7.54 -5.70 17.62
N ARG A 10 6.62 -6.57 17.18
CA ARG A 10 7.00 -7.91 16.74
C ARG A 10 7.91 -7.81 15.52
N GLU A 11 8.99 -8.56 15.54
CA GLU A 11 9.84 -8.72 14.38
C GLU A 11 9.11 -9.53 13.30
N ILE A 12 9.23 -9.10 12.07
CA ILE A 12 8.69 -9.79 10.90
C ILE A 12 9.87 -10.44 10.20
N LEU A 13 9.85 -11.76 10.12
CA LEU A 13 10.85 -12.52 9.40
C LEU A 13 10.74 -12.26 7.90
N PRO A 14 11.84 -12.23 7.17
CA PRO A 14 11.83 -12.09 5.73
C PRO A 14 11.15 -13.31 5.08
N ASP A 15 10.65 -13.10 3.87
CA ASP A 15 10.03 -14.15 3.08
C ASP A 15 11.03 -15.27 2.74
N PRO A 16 10.67 -16.55 2.89
CA PRO A 16 11.59 -17.66 2.63
C PRO A 16 12.00 -17.81 1.16
N LYS A 17 11.14 -17.38 0.21
CA LYS A 17 11.41 -17.53 -1.23
C LYS A 17 12.30 -16.40 -1.77
N PHE A 18 12.04 -15.16 -1.39
CA PHE A 18 12.74 -13.97 -1.89
C PHE A 18 13.58 -13.24 -0.83
N GLY A 19 13.45 -13.61 0.44
CA GLY A 19 14.17 -12.96 1.53
C GLY A 19 13.74 -11.51 1.80
N ASP A 20 12.51 -11.12 1.42
CA ASP A 20 12.03 -9.74 1.48
C ASP A 20 11.07 -9.52 2.65
N ILE A 21 11.41 -8.58 3.52
CA ILE A 21 10.58 -8.21 4.68
C ILE A 21 9.31 -7.47 4.25
N THR A 22 9.39 -6.66 3.20
CA THR A 22 8.23 -5.91 2.69
C THR A 22 7.19 -6.85 2.10
N LEU A 23 7.64 -7.89 1.40
CA LEU A 23 6.78 -8.94 0.87
C LEU A 23 6.09 -9.71 2.00
N SER A 24 6.80 -10.05 3.07
CA SER A 24 6.22 -10.66 4.28
C SER A 24 5.14 -9.77 4.90
N LYS A 25 5.38 -8.47 5.01
CA LYS A 25 4.37 -7.50 5.47
C LYS A 25 3.15 -7.47 4.56
N PHE A 26 3.36 -7.54 3.26
CA PHE A 26 2.30 -7.59 2.27
C PHE A 26 1.42 -8.83 2.43
N MET A 27 2.04 -10.02 2.59
CA MET A 27 1.35 -11.29 2.85
C MET A 27 0.51 -11.23 4.13
N ASN A 28 1.05 -10.64 5.20
CA ASN A 28 0.31 -10.47 6.46
C ASN A 28 -0.90 -9.53 6.31
N ASN A 29 -0.84 -8.55 5.41
CA ASN A 29 -1.94 -7.62 5.16
C ASN A 29 -3.02 -8.17 4.22
N ILE A 30 -2.67 -9.04 3.28
CA ILE A 30 -3.64 -9.70 2.40
C ILE A 30 -4.36 -10.85 3.09
N MET A 31 -3.75 -11.42 4.13
CA MET A 31 -4.28 -12.54 4.91
C MET A 31 -5.65 -12.18 5.53
N LEU A 32 -6.58 -13.13 5.45
CA LEU A 32 -7.89 -13.09 6.10
C LEU A 32 -8.01 -14.29 7.04
N ASP A 33 -8.66 -14.09 8.18
CA ASP A 33 -8.97 -15.13 9.17
C ASP A 33 -7.74 -15.94 9.65
N GLY A 34 -6.56 -15.33 9.62
CA GLY A 34 -5.32 -15.99 10.00
C GLY A 34 -4.82 -17.07 9.01
N LYS A 35 -5.41 -17.18 7.83
CA LYS A 35 -5.06 -18.17 6.80
C LYS A 35 -3.80 -17.77 6.04
N LYS A 36 -2.65 -17.88 6.68
CA LYS A 36 -1.37 -17.40 6.11
C LYS A 36 -0.93 -18.21 4.90
N SER A 37 -1.10 -19.53 4.90
CA SER A 37 -0.74 -20.38 3.75
C SER A 37 -1.50 -20.01 2.48
N VAL A 38 -2.76 -19.62 2.61
CA VAL A 38 -3.57 -19.14 1.48
C VAL A 38 -3.04 -17.80 0.98
N ALA A 39 -2.70 -16.87 1.89
CA ALA A 39 -2.11 -15.59 1.51
C ALA A 39 -0.77 -15.75 0.78
N GLU A 40 0.08 -16.65 1.25
CA GLU A 40 1.35 -17.00 0.60
C GLU A 40 1.12 -17.56 -0.81
N SER A 41 0.21 -18.51 -0.96
CA SER A 41 -0.16 -19.08 -2.27
C SER A 41 -0.66 -18.02 -3.25
N ILE A 42 -1.47 -17.06 -2.78
CA ILE A 42 -1.98 -15.96 -3.61
C ILE A 42 -0.82 -15.06 -4.08
N VAL A 43 0.05 -14.66 -3.16
CA VAL A 43 1.15 -13.74 -3.47
C VAL A 43 2.18 -14.41 -4.38
N TYR A 44 2.59 -15.62 -4.09
CA TYR A 44 3.53 -16.37 -4.94
C TYR A 44 2.93 -16.62 -6.32
N GLY A 45 1.69 -17.06 -6.39
CA GLY A 45 1.00 -17.26 -7.67
C GLY A 45 0.88 -15.97 -8.49
N ALA A 46 0.64 -14.84 -7.84
CA ALA A 46 0.62 -13.54 -8.50
C ALA A 46 2.00 -13.14 -9.04
N LEU A 47 3.07 -13.36 -8.27
CA LEU A 47 4.44 -13.06 -8.69
C LEU A 47 4.89 -13.98 -9.84
N ASP A 48 4.54 -15.26 -9.83
CA ASP A 48 4.83 -16.19 -10.93
C ASP A 48 4.14 -15.73 -12.24
N VAL A 49 2.91 -15.23 -12.16
CA VAL A 49 2.20 -14.67 -13.34
C VAL A 49 2.89 -13.39 -13.82
N VAL A 50 3.33 -12.52 -12.93
CA VAL A 50 4.06 -11.29 -13.27
C VAL A 50 5.36 -11.62 -13.99
N GLU A 51 6.16 -12.56 -13.47
CA GLU A 51 7.39 -13.03 -14.09
C GLU A 51 7.15 -13.58 -15.50
N THR A 52 6.15 -14.44 -15.66
CA THR A 52 5.79 -15.06 -16.95
C THR A 52 5.37 -14.02 -18.00
N ARG A 53 4.57 -13.03 -17.59
CA ARG A 53 4.02 -12.02 -18.52
C ARG A 53 4.98 -10.90 -18.85
N LEU A 54 5.69 -10.36 -17.85
CA LEU A 54 6.60 -9.23 -18.04
C LEU A 54 8.03 -9.66 -18.37
N LYS A 55 8.38 -10.93 -18.13
CA LYS A 55 9.75 -11.46 -18.27
C LYS A 55 10.79 -10.62 -17.52
N LYS A 56 10.40 -10.10 -16.35
CA LYS A 56 11.21 -9.31 -15.44
C LYS A 56 11.24 -9.98 -14.07
N ASP A 57 12.21 -9.58 -13.24
CA ASP A 57 12.27 -10.00 -11.85
C ASP A 57 10.97 -9.62 -11.11
N PRO A 58 10.20 -10.60 -10.60
CA PRO A 58 8.90 -10.35 -9.99
C PRO A 58 9.00 -9.49 -8.72
N ILE A 59 10.07 -9.65 -7.94
CA ILE A 59 10.26 -8.85 -6.72
C ILE A 59 10.59 -7.39 -7.06
N GLY A 60 11.35 -7.17 -8.13
CA GLY A 60 11.63 -5.83 -8.65
C GLY A 60 10.36 -5.13 -9.10
N VAL A 61 9.48 -5.82 -9.82
CA VAL A 61 8.17 -5.30 -10.25
C VAL A 61 7.28 -5.00 -9.03
N PHE A 62 7.29 -5.85 -8.01
CA PHE A 62 6.57 -5.63 -6.77
C PHE A 62 7.01 -4.34 -6.06
N HIS A 63 8.32 -4.13 -5.92
CA HIS A 63 8.86 -2.92 -5.31
C HIS A 63 8.57 -1.66 -6.15
N GLU A 64 8.68 -1.77 -7.46
CA GLU A 64 8.33 -0.68 -8.38
C GLU A 64 6.85 -0.29 -8.24
N ALA A 65 5.96 -1.27 -8.27
CA ALA A 65 4.53 -1.06 -8.05
C ALA A 65 4.24 -0.40 -6.70
N LEU A 66 4.89 -0.90 -5.63
CA LEU A 66 4.72 -0.34 -4.29
C LEU A 66 5.20 1.11 -4.22
N ASN A 67 6.37 1.42 -4.80
CA ASN A 67 6.92 2.77 -4.82
C ASN A 67 6.04 3.73 -5.62
N ASN A 68 5.48 3.27 -6.74
CA ASN A 68 4.56 4.08 -7.54
C ASN A 68 3.23 4.40 -6.83
N VAL A 69 2.83 3.60 -5.86
CA VAL A 69 1.59 3.81 -5.09
C VAL A 69 1.83 4.56 -3.77
N LYS A 70 3.06 4.65 -3.28
CA LYS A 70 3.36 5.40 -2.04
C LYS A 70 2.99 6.87 -2.17
N PRO A 71 2.13 7.42 -1.27
CA PRO A 71 1.84 8.84 -1.25
C PRO A 71 2.95 9.63 -0.54
N GLY A 72 3.33 10.78 -1.07
CA GLY A 72 4.23 11.73 -0.41
C GLY A 72 3.50 12.69 0.52
N ILE A 73 2.21 12.96 0.25
CA ILE A 73 1.39 13.90 0.98
C ILE A 73 -0.01 13.34 1.18
N GLU A 74 -0.61 13.63 2.33
CA GLU A 74 -2.01 13.29 2.63
C GLU A 74 -2.72 14.50 3.27
N VAL A 75 -4.04 14.43 3.39
CA VAL A 75 -4.84 15.46 4.06
C VAL A 75 -5.26 14.94 5.42
N ARG A 76 -5.08 15.77 6.45
CA ARG A 76 -5.56 15.48 7.80
C ARG A 76 -6.52 16.57 8.28
N SER A 77 -7.61 16.15 8.90
CA SER A 77 -8.55 17.08 9.52
C SER A 77 -7.95 17.70 10.77
N ARG A 78 -8.03 19.03 10.86
CA ARG A 78 -7.67 19.78 12.04
C ARG A 78 -8.80 20.74 12.41
N ARG A 79 -9.14 20.80 13.68
CA ARG A 79 -10.13 21.74 14.21
C ARG A 79 -9.45 23.00 14.72
N VAL A 80 -9.81 24.14 14.15
CA VAL A 80 -9.28 25.45 14.53
C VAL A 80 -10.45 26.42 14.68
N GLY A 81 -10.61 27.03 15.86
CA GLY A 81 -11.67 28.01 16.11
C GLY A 81 -13.09 27.50 15.86
N GLY A 82 -13.35 26.20 16.10
CA GLY A 82 -14.67 25.59 15.87
C GLY A 82 -14.92 25.10 14.44
N ALA A 83 -14.12 25.49 13.46
CA ALA A 83 -14.16 24.99 12.07
C ALA A 83 -13.18 23.84 11.86
N THR A 84 -13.55 22.89 10.99
CA THR A 84 -12.69 21.76 10.62
C THR A 84 -12.05 22.03 9.26
N TYR A 85 -10.73 22.02 9.22
CA TYR A 85 -9.95 22.21 8.00
C TYR A 85 -9.25 20.92 7.60
N GLN A 86 -9.16 20.68 6.29
CA GLN A 86 -8.36 19.60 5.71
C GLN A 86 -6.94 20.14 5.46
N VAL A 87 -5.99 19.72 6.28
CA VAL A 87 -4.62 20.25 6.23
C VAL A 87 -3.70 19.27 5.53
N PRO A 88 -2.98 19.68 4.45
CA PRO A 88 -1.97 18.83 3.82
C PRO A 88 -0.79 18.59 4.74
N VAL A 89 -0.36 17.33 4.86
CA VAL A 89 0.77 16.91 5.71
C VAL A 89 1.62 15.92 4.93
N GLU A 90 2.93 16.01 5.07
CA GLU A 90 3.86 15.01 4.54
C GLU A 90 3.64 13.65 5.21
N VAL A 91 3.76 12.59 4.44
CA VAL A 91 3.57 11.22 4.90
C VAL A 91 4.92 10.61 5.24
N ARG A 92 5.09 10.10 6.46
CA ARG A 92 6.29 9.36 6.87
C ARG A 92 6.41 8.06 6.07
N ASP A 93 7.62 7.62 5.73
CA ASP A 93 7.86 6.41 4.91
C ASP A 93 7.15 5.16 5.39
N VAL A 94 7.15 4.92 6.71
CA VAL A 94 6.46 3.75 7.31
C VAL A 94 4.95 3.80 7.03
N ARG A 95 4.36 4.99 7.11
CA ARG A 95 2.94 5.19 6.82
C ARG A 95 2.67 5.13 5.32
N ALA A 96 3.53 5.71 4.49
CA ALA A 96 3.43 5.66 3.04
C ALA A 96 3.42 4.22 2.54
N GLN A 97 4.32 3.38 3.08
CA GLN A 97 4.37 1.95 2.79
C GLN A 97 3.08 1.23 3.22
N ALA A 98 2.58 1.50 4.41
CA ALA A 98 1.34 0.89 4.90
C ALA A 98 0.12 1.28 4.06
N LEU A 99 0.04 2.54 3.62
CA LEU A 99 -1.01 3.02 2.73
C LEU A 99 -0.91 2.38 1.35
N ALA A 100 0.29 2.29 0.78
CA ALA A 100 0.52 1.66 -0.52
C ALA A 100 0.10 0.19 -0.52
N ILE A 101 0.49 -0.58 0.49
CA ILE A 101 0.08 -1.98 0.66
C ILE A 101 -1.46 -2.08 0.72
N ARG A 102 -2.10 -1.26 1.54
CA ARG A 102 -3.56 -1.26 1.69
C ARG A 102 -4.26 -0.92 0.38
N TRP A 103 -3.80 0.10 -0.33
CA TRP A 103 -4.41 0.52 -1.59
C TRP A 103 -4.23 -0.50 -2.70
N LEU A 104 -3.06 -1.13 -2.81
CA LEU A 104 -2.84 -2.24 -3.75
C LEU A 104 -3.78 -3.42 -3.48
N ILE A 105 -3.92 -3.82 -2.22
CA ILE A 105 -4.80 -4.94 -1.85
C ILE A 105 -6.26 -4.59 -2.11
N THR A 106 -6.70 -3.38 -1.74
CA THR A 106 -8.07 -2.92 -1.97
C THR A 106 -8.38 -2.83 -3.47
N ALA A 107 -7.46 -2.28 -4.25
CA ALA A 107 -7.61 -2.17 -5.69
C ALA A 107 -7.63 -3.56 -6.36
N ALA A 108 -6.76 -4.48 -5.94
CA ALA A 108 -6.77 -5.85 -6.44
C ALA A 108 -8.10 -6.56 -6.15
N ARG A 109 -8.62 -6.45 -4.93
CA ARG A 109 -9.92 -7.04 -4.56
C ARG A 109 -11.09 -6.52 -5.37
N ALA A 110 -11.04 -5.27 -5.83
CA ALA A 110 -12.08 -4.63 -6.64
C ALA A 110 -12.03 -5.00 -8.13
N ARG A 111 -11.00 -5.72 -8.58
CA ARG A 111 -10.87 -6.15 -9.98
C ARG A 111 -11.84 -7.28 -10.32
N SER A 112 -12.11 -7.43 -11.61
CA SER A 112 -13.08 -8.38 -12.15
C SER A 112 -12.52 -9.77 -12.46
N GLU A 113 -11.19 -9.97 -12.38
CA GLU A 113 -10.57 -11.27 -12.63
C GLU A 113 -11.10 -12.36 -11.66
N LYS A 114 -11.09 -13.59 -12.11
CA LYS A 114 -11.74 -14.70 -11.41
C LYS A 114 -11.09 -15.07 -10.08
N THR A 115 -9.77 -15.10 -10.02
CA THR A 115 -9.00 -15.50 -8.83
C THR A 115 -8.27 -14.31 -8.21
N MET A 116 -8.02 -14.37 -6.89
CA MET A 116 -7.27 -13.29 -6.22
C MET A 116 -5.82 -13.18 -6.71
N ALA A 117 -5.18 -14.30 -7.05
CA ALA A 117 -3.84 -14.30 -7.63
C ALA A 117 -3.81 -13.54 -8.98
N ALA A 118 -4.82 -13.77 -9.84
CA ALA A 118 -4.95 -13.06 -11.11
C ALA A 118 -5.25 -11.56 -10.91
N ARG A 119 -6.11 -11.23 -9.96
CA ARG A 119 -6.41 -9.83 -9.60
C ARG A 119 -5.17 -9.10 -9.11
N LEU A 120 -4.43 -9.73 -8.19
CA LEU A 120 -3.21 -9.14 -7.63
C LEU A 120 -2.12 -8.97 -8.68
N SER A 121 -1.89 -9.98 -9.53
CA SER A 121 -0.91 -9.88 -10.61
C SER A 121 -1.26 -8.75 -11.59
N GLY A 122 -2.53 -8.64 -11.96
CA GLY A 122 -3.02 -7.55 -12.81
C GLY A 122 -2.77 -6.16 -12.20
N GLU A 123 -3.09 -5.98 -10.92
CA GLU A 123 -2.88 -4.69 -10.25
C GLU A 123 -1.40 -4.36 -10.07
N LEU A 124 -0.53 -5.34 -9.74
CA LEU A 124 0.90 -5.13 -9.64
C LEU A 124 1.53 -4.72 -10.99
N MET A 125 1.13 -5.37 -12.07
CA MET A 125 1.60 -5.02 -13.42
C MET A 125 1.17 -3.61 -13.83
N ASP A 126 -0.11 -3.25 -13.58
CA ASP A 126 -0.62 -1.92 -13.87
C ASP A 126 0.07 -0.85 -13.02
N ALA A 127 0.22 -1.09 -11.71
CA ALA A 127 0.87 -0.17 -10.79
C ALA A 127 2.36 0.04 -11.10
N SER A 128 3.07 -0.99 -11.55
CA SER A 128 4.46 -0.85 -12.00
C SER A 128 4.62 0.08 -13.20
N GLN A 129 3.57 0.19 -14.01
CA GLN A 129 3.49 1.10 -15.16
C GLN A 129 2.75 2.42 -14.86
N ASN A 130 2.63 2.80 -13.59
CA ASN A 130 1.87 3.98 -13.14
C ASN A 130 0.41 4.00 -13.63
N ARG A 131 -0.24 2.85 -13.68
CA ARG A 131 -1.65 2.68 -14.05
C ARG A 131 -2.40 1.93 -12.95
N GLY A 132 -3.71 1.84 -13.09
CA GLY A 132 -4.57 1.09 -12.18
C GLY A 132 -5.17 1.92 -11.05
N ASN A 133 -6.07 1.27 -10.30
CA ASN A 133 -6.86 1.95 -9.28
C ASN A 133 -6.07 2.33 -8.03
N ALA A 134 -5.01 1.60 -7.70
CA ALA A 134 -4.12 1.94 -6.59
C ALA A 134 -3.34 3.24 -6.87
N VAL A 135 -2.81 3.39 -8.07
CA VAL A 135 -2.14 4.63 -8.51
C VAL A 135 -3.12 5.79 -8.58
N LYS A 136 -4.33 5.56 -9.09
CA LYS A 136 -5.40 6.56 -9.11
C LYS A 136 -5.74 7.05 -7.68
N LYS A 137 -5.77 6.16 -6.71
CA LYS A 137 -6.00 6.52 -5.30
C LYS A 137 -4.90 7.44 -4.75
N ARG A 138 -3.63 7.17 -5.10
CA ARG A 138 -2.52 8.07 -4.76
C ARG A 138 -2.72 9.45 -5.40
N GLU A 139 -3.03 9.49 -6.70
CA GLU A 139 -3.24 10.74 -7.43
C GLU A 139 -4.40 11.56 -6.86
N ASP A 140 -5.52 10.92 -6.53
CA ASP A 140 -6.66 11.58 -5.89
C ASP A 140 -6.28 12.14 -4.52
N THR A 141 -5.47 11.42 -3.75
CA THR A 141 -4.95 11.89 -2.45
C THR A 141 -4.04 13.12 -2.63
N HIS A 142 -3.13 13.09 -3.61
CA HIS A 142 -2.27 14.23 -3.93
C HIS A 142 -3.08 15.43 -4.45
N ARG A 143 -4.10 15.20 -5.27
CA ARG A 143 -5.00 16.25 -5.78
C ARG A 143 -5.78 16.91 -4.64
N MET A 144 -6.29 16.13 -3.69
CA MET A 144 -6.94 16.68 -2.50
C MET A 144 -5.97 17.52 -1.65
N ALA A 145 -4.72 17.07 -1.49
CA ALA A 145 -3.72 17.83 -0.77
C ALA A 145 -3.37 19.16 -1.48
N GLU A 146 -3.27 19.14 -2.81
CA GLU A 146 -3.03 20.35 -3.59
C GLU A 146 -4.20 21.33 -3.51
N ALA A 147 -5.44 20.83 -3.63
CA ALA A 147 -6.65 21.66 -3.48
C ALA A 147 -6.74 22.34 -2.11
N ASN A 148 -6.19 21.72 -1.06
CA ASN A 148 -6.18 22.26 0.31
C ASN A 148 -4.85 22.95 0.68
N ARG A 149 -3.99 23.20 -0.29
CA ARG A 149 -2.67 23.83 -0.07
C ARG A 149 -2.73 25.17 0.69
N ALA A 150 -3.78 25.94 0.49
CA ALA A 150 -4.00 27.20 1.19
C ALA A 150 -4.04 27.04 2.72
N PHE A 151 -4.38 25.86 3.25
CA PHE A 151 -4.43 25.56 4.68
C PHE A 151 -3.14 24.94 5.23
N SER A 152 -2.08 24.85 4.45
CA SER A 152 -0.80 24.27 4.86
C SER A 152 -0.17 24.93 6.08
N HIS A 153 -0.43 26.20 6.30
CA HIS A 153 0.02 26.96 7.47
C HIS A 153 -0.66 26.55 8.79
N TYR A 154 -1.75 25.78 8.72
CA TYR A 154 -2.41 25.21 9.91
C TYR A 154 -1.80 23.87 10.38
N ARG A 155 -0.78 23.34 9.70
CA ARG A 155 -0.10 22.14 10.18
C ARG A 155 0.62 22.39 11.50
N TRP A 156 0.70 21.35 12.33
CA TRP A 156 1.35 21.34 13.64
C TRP A 156 2.65 20.55 13.65
#